data_8774334e0b5699be499418b562bb9500
#
_entry.id   8774334e0b5699be499418b562bb9500
#
_cell.length_a   1.000
_cell.length_b   1.000
_cell.length_c   1.000
_cell.angle_alpha   90.00
_cell.angle_beta   90.00
_cell.angle_gamma   90.00
#
_symmetry.space_group_name_H-M   'P 1'
#
loop_
_entity.id
_entity.type
_entity.pdbx_description
1 polymer ?
#
loop_
_entity_poly.entity_id
_entity_poly.type
_entity_poly.pdbx_seq_one_letter_code
_entity_poly.pdbx_strand_id
1 'polypeptide(L)'
;MSLNVCIFGVSGYTGSKLLEYLCKHKNVKILGVFGQKSKGICLEKLFPNIDNLPKIKISDYREFRFDNVDLIFSCLPHGDFQNSVISNLDPKISIIDLSGDFRLKSVKEYEKFYKIKHKSPDFLKKFTYGLSEIN
;
A
#
# COMPACT_ATOMS: atom_id res chain seq x y z
N MET A 1 11.25 -18.01 -6.96
CA MET A 1 11.24 -16.58 -7.26
C MET A 1 10.47 -15.86 -6.16
N SER A 2 11.02 -14.79 -5.65
CA SER A 2 10.42 -14.02 -4.55
C SER A 2 10.00 -12.64 -5.06
N LEU A 3 8.79 -12.19 -4.73
CA LEU A 3 8.32 -10.84 -5.03
C LEU A 3 8.84 -9.84 -4.01
N ASN A 4 9.42 -8.78 -4.49
CA ASN A 4 9.84 -7.64 -3.67
C ASN A 4 8.67 -6.68 -3.46
N VAL A 5 8.23 -6.53 -2.23
CA VAL A 5 7.03 -5.76 -1.92
C VAL A 5 7.29 -4.57 -0.99
N CYS A 6 6.47 -3.54 -1.13
CA CYS A 6 6.40 -2.42 -0.21
C CYS A 6 4.98 -2.25 0.34
N ILE A 7 4.86 -1.72 1.56
CA ILE A 7 3.58 -1.50 2.23
C ILE A 7 3.46 -0.03 2.64
N PHE A 8 2.43 0.65 2.14
CA PHE A 8 2.03 1.97 2.60
C PHE A 8 0.95 1.86 3.69
N GLY A 9 1.08 2.63 4.75
CA GLY A 9 0.13 2.62 5.85
C GLY A 9 0.28 1.42 6.78
N VAL A 10 1.50 0.93 6.98
CA VAL A 10 1.82 -0.26 7.78
C VAL A 10 1.36 -0.18 9.23
N SER A 11 1.31 1.01 9.82
CA SER A 11 0.91 1.22 11.22
C SER A 11 -0.61 1.21 11.46
N GLY A 12 -1.41 1.24 10.39
CA GLY A 12 -2.86 1.09 10.49
C GLY A 12 -3.29 -0.36 10.72
N TYR A 13 -4.58 -0.56 11.01
CA TYR A 13 -5.13 -1.91 11.25
C TYR A 13 -4.93 -2.84 10.06
N THR A 14 -5.34 -2.42 8.86
CA THR A 14 -5.20 -3.21 7.63
C THR A 14 -3.73 -3.46 7.30
N GLY A 15 -2.88 -2.45 7.40
CA GLY A 15 -1.46 -2.56 7.11
C GLY A 15 -0.72 -3.49 8.06
N SER A 16 -1.03 -3.44 9.36
CA SER A 16 -0.43 -4.33 10.36
C SER A 16 -0.85 -5.78 10.16
N LYS A 17 -2.12 -6.02 9.81
CA LYS A 17 -2.61 -7.37 9.48
C LYS A 17 -1.95 -7.93 8.22
N LEU A 18 -1.85 -7.11 7.18
CA LEU A 18 -1.16 -7.48 5.95
C LEU A 18 0.32 -7.82 6.23
N LEU A 19 1.01 -7.01 7.03
CA LEU A 19 2.39 -7.26 7.43
C LEU A 19 2.54 -8.65 8.08
N GLU A 20 1.65 -9.00 9.00
CA GLU A 20 1.64 -10.32 9.66
C GLU A 20 1.53 -11.48 8.65
N TYR A 21 0.65 -11.36 7.66
CA TYR A 21 0.50 -12.38 6.61
C TYR A 21 1.73 -12.45 5.70
N LEU A 22 2.24 -11.31 5.27
CA LEU A 22 3.39 -11.27 4.36
C LEU A 22 4.67 -11.78 5.02
N CYS A 23 4.87 -11.58 6.32
CA CYS A 23 6.01 -12.14 7.07
C CYS A 23 6.02 -13.68 7.10
N LYS A 24 4.86 -14.30 6.92
CA LYS A 24 4.72 -15.77 6.85
C LYS A 24 4.79 -16.30 5.41
N HIS A 25 4.76 -15.42 4.41
CA HIS A 25 4.68 -15.82 3.01
C HIS A 25 6.07 -16.11 2.42
N LYS A 26 6.29 -17.36 2.00
CA LYS A 26 7.60 -17.87 1.56
C LYS A 26 8.18 -17.18 0.32
N ASN A 27 7.31 -16.65 -0.55
CA ASN A 27 7.68 -16.07 -1.84
C ASN A 27 7.58 -14.53 -1.85
N VAL A 28 7.63 -13.89 -0.69
CA VAL A 28 7.57 -12.44 -0.55
C VAL A 28 8.76 -11.94 0.27
N LYS A 29 9.37 -10.88 -0.22
CA LYS A 29 10.39 -10.11 0.51
C LYS A 29 9.92 -8.68 0.68
N ILE A 30 9.75 -8.25 1.93
CA ILE A 30 9.36 -6.87 2.24
C ILE A 30 10.60 -5.99 2.19
N LEU A 31 10.65 -5.05 1.23
CA LEU A 31 11.77 -4.13 1.04
C LEU A 31 11.58 -2.80 1.75
N GLY A 32 10.34 -2.32 1.85
CA GLY A 32 10.02 -1.04 2.46
C GLY A 32 8.65 -1.00 3.10
N VAL A 33 8.55 -0.25 4.18
CA VAL A 33 7.30 0.02 4.90
C VAL A 33 7.22 1.51 5.20
N PHE A 34 6.07 2.11 4.89
CA PHE A 34 5.91 3.54 4.93
C PHE A 34 4.76 3.98 5.83
N GLY A 35 5.00 5.03 6.61
CA GLY A 35 4.02 5.63 7.49
C GLY A 35 4.54 6.93 8.08
N GLN A 36 3.74 7.99 8.04
CA GLN A 36 4.18 9.31 8.49
C GLN A 36 4.34 9.39 10.02
N LYS A 37 3.34 8.94 10.76
CA LYS A 37 3.33 9.04 12.23
C LYS A 37 4.35 8.15 12.92
N SER A 38 4.78 7.09 12.25
CA SER A 38 5.69 6.07 12.80
C SER A 38 7.06 6.09 12.13
N LYS A 39 7.38 7.14 11.37
CA LYS A 39 8.69 7.29 10.70
C LYS A 39 9.85 7.13 11.69
N GLY A 40 10.83 6.34 11.32
CA GLY A 40 12.04 6.08 12.12
C GLY A 40 11.91 4.96 13.15
N ILE A 41 10.72 4.43 13.39
CA ILE A 41 10.51 3.33 14.34
C ILE A 41 10.82 2.00 13.65
N CYS A 42 11.58 1.13 14.32
CA CYS A 42 11.82 -0.24 13.87
C CYS A 42 10.53 -1.06 13.97
N LEU A 43 10.29 -1.92 12.98
CA LEU A 43 9.09 -2.77 12.97
C LEU A 43 8.97 -3.64 14.22
N GLU A 44 10.06 -4.21 14.69
CA GLU A 44 10.10 -5.04 15.91
C GLU A 44 9.58 -4.29 17.16
N LYS A 45 9.85 -3.00 17.23
CA LYS A 45 9.40 -2.16 18.34
C LYS A 45 7.88 -1.88 18.27
N LEU A 46 7.37 -1.67 17.07
CA LEU A 46 5.94 -1.37 16.85
C LEU A 46 5.08 -2.63 16.87
N PHE A 47 5.63 -3.75 16.43
CA PHE A 47 4.92 -5.03 16.27
C PHE A 47 5.67 -6.19 16.99
N PRO A 48 5.80 -6.13 18.32
CA PRO A 48 6.59 -7.12 19.08
C PRO A 48 6.04 -8.55 19.01
N ASN A 49 4.78 -8.71 18.58
CA ASN A 49 4.10 -10.00 18.52
C ASN A 49 4.06 -10.63 17.11
N ILE A 50 4.69 -9.98 16.12
CA ILE A 50 4.78 -10.54 14.76
C ILE A 50 6.12 -11.21 14.57
N ASP A 51 6.10 -12.50 14.20
CA ASP A 51 7.30 -13.27 13.90
C ASP A 51 7.86 -12.96 12.51
N ASN A 52 9.15 -13.19 12.33
CA ASN A 52 9.85 -13.04 11.05
C ASN A 52 9.80 -11.63 10.44
N LEU A 53 9.68 -10.61 11.26
CA LEU A 53 9.73 -9.22 10.79
C LEU A 53 11.08 -8.92 10.13
N PRO A 54 11.08 -8.22 8.98
CA PRO A 54 12.33 -7.71 8.43
C PRO A 54 12.91 -6.64 9.37
N LYS A 55 14.24 -6.62 9.49
CA LYS A 55 14.97 -5.64 10.32
C LYS A 55 15.06 -4.29 9.62
N ILE A 56 13.93 -3.65 9.41
CA ILE A 56 13.81 -2.36 8.75
C ILE A 56 13.02 -1.38 9.60
N LYS A 57 13.23 -0.08 9.35
CA LYS A 57 12.49 1.02 9.97
C LYS A 57 11.38 1.49 9.05
N ILE A 58 10.30 1.98 9.63
CA ILE A 58 9.28 2.73 8.90
C ILE A 58 9.91 4.01 8.36
N SER A 59 9.80 4.25 7.08
CA SER A 59 10.43 5.37 6.38
C SER A 59 9.41 6.26 5.66
N ASP A 60 9.92 7.36 5.12
CA ASP A 60 9.18 8.19 4.18
C ASP A 60 9.39 7.63 2.76
N TYR A 61 8.30 7.35 2.04
CA TYR A 61 8.40 6.80 0.70
C TYR A 61 9.14 7.71 -0.29
N ARG A 62 9.16 9.01 -0.06
CA ARG A 62 9.86 10.01 -0.89
C ARG A 62 11.38 9.87 -0.83
N GLU A 63 11.89 9.25 0.21
CA GLU A 63 13.32 8.98 0.43
C GLU A 63 13.71 7.56 -0.02
N PHE A 64 12.76 6.75 -0.49
CA PHE A 64 12.95 5.34 -0.84
C PHE A 64 13.14 5.14 -2.35
N ARG A 65 14.06 4.26 -2.71
CA ARG A 65 14.30 3.86 -4.11
C ARG A 65 13.50 2.63 -4.47
N PHE A 66 12.61 2.77 -5.45
CA PHE A 66 11.69 1.73 -5.89
C PHE A 66 12.22 0.84 -7.02
N ASP A 67 13.50 0.95 -7.38
CA ASP A 67 14.08 0.28 -8.57
C ASP A 67 13.87 -1.25 -8.61
N ASN A 68 13.81 -1.90 -7.45
CA ASN A 68 13.66 -3.36 -7.34
C ASN A 68 12.32 -3.77 -6.73
N VAL A 69 11.32 -2.92 -6.74
CA VAL A 69 10.01 -3.21 -6.19
C VAL A 69 9.10 -3.77 -7.28
N ASP A 70 8.53 -4.93 -7.03
CA ASP A 70 7.60 -5.58 -7.96
C ASP A 70 6.14 -5.22 -7.66
N LEU A 71 5.81 -5.08 -6.38
CA LEU A 71 4.43 -4.89 -5.94
C LEU A 71 4.35 -3.93 -4.75
N ILE A 72 3.37 -3.03 -4.80
CA ILE A 72 3.03 -2.14 -3.70
C ILE A 72 1.64 -2.49 -3.18
N PHE A 73 1.53 -2.62 -1.86
CA PHE A 73 0.25 -2.61 -1.15
C PHE A 73 -0.01 -1.24 -0.55
N SER A 74 -1.17 -0.68 -0.85
CA SER A 74 -1.65 0.55 -0.22
C SER A 74 -2.72 0.23 0.82
N CYS A 75 -2.42 0.54 2.07
CA CYS A 75 -3.33 0.46 3.22
C CYS A 75 -3.57 1.85 3.81
N LEU A 76 -3.45 2.89 2.99
CA LEU A 76 -3.66 4.27 3.41
C LEU A 76 -5.16 4.58 3.53
N PRO A 77 -5.52 5.62 4.31
CA PRO A 77 -6.88 6.14 4.31
C PRO A 77 -7.33 6.61 2.92
N HIS A 78 -8.65 6.66 2.70
CA HIS A 78 -9.22 7.16 1.44
C HIS A 78 -8.69 8.55 1.09
N GLY A 79 -8.28 8.72 -0.14
CA GLY A 79 -7.75 9.96 -0.67
C GLY A 79 -6.23 10.09 -0.64
N ASP A 80 -5.55 9.47 0.31
CA ASP A 80 -4.12 9.69 0.51
C ASP A 80 -3.27 9.11 -0.62
N PHE A 81 -3.54 7.87 -1.02
CA PHE A 81 -2.78 7.21 -2.08
C PHE A 81 -2.97 7.90 -3.44
N GLN A 82 -4.20 8.22 -3.79
CA GLN A 82 -4.54 8.92 -5.03
C GLN A 82 -4.01 10.36 -5.08
N ASN A 83 -3.89 11.01 -3.91
CA ASN A 83 -3.54 12.43 -3.85
C ASN A 83 -2.02 12.66 -4.02
N SER A 84 -1.20 11.85 -3.39
CA SER A 84 0.22 12.17 -3.25
C SER A 84 1.19 11.05 -3.64
N VAL A 85 0.73 9.83 -3.80
CA VAL A 85 1.63 8.68 -3.98
C VAL A 85 1.63 8.17 -5.41
N ILE A 86 0.47 7.80 -5.95
CA ILE A 86 0.36 7.02 -7.19
C ILE A 86 1.01 7.69 -8.41
N SER A 87 0.91 9.00 -8.53
CA SER A 87 1.47 9.76 -9.66
C SER A 87 3.00 9.80 -9.67
N ASN A 88 3.64 9.48 -8.55
CA ASN A 88 5.09 9.49 -8.38
C ASN A 88 5.72 8.09 -8.47
N LEU A 89 4.92 7.05 -8.70
CA LEU A 89 5.40 5.68 -8.82
C LEU A 89 5.69 5.30 -10.28
N ASP A 90 6.67 4.41 -10.48
CA ASP A 90 6.93 3.82 -11.80
C ASP A 90 5.69 3.01 -12.25
N PRO A 91 5.14 3.28 -13.45
CA PRO A 91 3.99 2.56 -13.99
C PRO A 91 4.18 1.05 -14.13
N LYS A 92 5.42 0.56 -14.08
CA LYS A 92 5.73 -0.88 -14.14
C LYS A 92 5.47 -1.61 -12.84
N ILE A 93 5.39 -0.90 -11.72
CA ILE A 93 5.15 -1.50 -10.41
C ILE A 93 3.67 -1.88 -10.31
N SER A 94 3.41 -3.13 -9.96
CA SER A 94 2.05 -3.59 -9.67
C SER A 94 1.54 -2.98 -8.36
N ILE A 95 0.25 -2.67 -8.31
CA ILE A 95 -0.36 -2.03 -7.14
C ILE A 95 -1.61 -2.80 -6.71
N ILE A 96 -1.69 -3.12 -5.42
CA ILE A 96 -2.91 -3.58 -4.76
C ILE A 96 -3.33 -2.51 -3.76
N ASP A 97 -4.40 -1.79 -4.08
CA ASP A 97 -4.95 -0.76 -3.19
C ASP A 97 -6.11 -1.32 -2.37
N LEU A 98 -5.95 -1.34 -1.05
CA LEU A 98 -6.95 -1.83 -0.10
C LEU A 98 -7.88 -0.71 0.39
N SER A 99 -7.70 0.52 -0.11
CA SER A 99 -8.61 1.63 0.12
C SER A 99 -9.82 1.59 -0.83
N GLY A 100 -10.64 2.63 -0.80
CA GLY A 100 -11.73 2.80 -1.76
C GLY A 100 -11.35 3.63 -2.99
N ASP A 101 -10.11 4.13 -3.07
CA ASP A 101 -9.73 5.17 -4.05
C ASP A 101 -9.92 4.77 -5.51
N PHE A 102 -9.69 3.50 -5.84
CA PHE A 102 -9.78 3.00 -7.22
C PHE A 102 -10.83 1.90 -7.40
N ARG A 103 -11.72 1.74 -6.42
CA ARG A 103 -12.79 0.72 -6.44
C ARG A 103 -13.87 1.03 -7.48
N LEU A 104 -14.27 2.29 -7.60
CA LEU A 104 -15.29 2.73 -8.54
C LEU A 104 -14.66 3.28 -9.81
N LYS A 105 -15.23 2.97 -10.96
CA LYS A 105 -14.70 3.43 -12.26
C LYS A 105 -15.13 4.85 -12.64
N SER A 106 -16.17 5.38 -11.99
CA SER A 106 -16.71 6.71 -12.24
C SER A 106 -16.32 7.70 -11.15
N VAL A 107 -15.69 8.79 -11.55
CA VAL A 107 -15.38 9.92 -10.64
C VAL A 107 -16.62 10.42 -9.93
N LYS A 108 -17.73 10.58 -10.69
CA LYS A 108 -19.00 11.06 -10.15
C LYS A 108 -19.56 10.14 -9.06
N GLU A 109 -19.48 8.82 -9.27
CA GLU A 109 -19.91 7.85 -8.25
C GLU A 109 -18.99 7.87 -7.04
N TYR A 110 -17.68 7.92 -7.27
CA TYR A 110 -16.70 8.02 -6.19
C TYR A 110 -16.96 9.22 -5.28
N GLU A 111 -17.08 10.41 -5.88
CA GLU A 111 -17.34 11.66 -5.14
C GLU A 111 -18.70 11.66 -4.42
N LYS A 112 -19.71 11.02 -5.01
CA LYS A 112 -21.02 10.83 -4.39
C LYS A 112 -20.97 9.96 -3.14
N PHE A 113 -20.24 8.82 -3.20
CA PHE A 113 -20.17 7.85 -2.10
C PHE A 113 -19.19 8.26 -1.02
N TYR A 114 -17.98 8.67 -1.40
CA TYR A 114 -16.91 8.98 -0.44
C TYR A 114 -16.89 10.44 0.03
N LYS A 115 -17.66 11.32 -0.60
CA LYS A 115 -17.79 12.77 -0.27
C LYS A 115 -16.48 13.54 -0.35
N ILE A 116 -15.52 13.05 -1.11
CA ILE A 116 -14.22 13.68 -1.38
C ILE A 116 -13.97 13.71 -2.89
N LYS A 117 -13.24 14.73 -3.33
CA LYS A 117 -12.86 14.88 -4.74
C LYS A 117 -11.78 13.86 -5.13
N HIS A 118 -11.96 13.17 -6.25
CA HIS A 118 -10.93 12.28 -6.78
C HIS A 118 -9.78 13.08 -7.40
N LYS A 119 -8.54 12.85 -6.94
CA LYS A 119 -7.35 13.61 -7.36
C LYS A 119 -6.57 12.96 -8.51
N SER A 120 -6.82 11.69 -8.79
CA SER A 120 -6.12 10.94 -9.82
C SER A 120 -7.10 10.15 -10.71
N PRO A 121 -8.04 10.84 -11.38
CA PRO A 121 -9.10 10.18 -12.15
C PRO A 121 -8.58 9.34 -13.32
N ASP A 122 -7.43 9.69 -13.89
CA ASP A 122 -6.83 8.97 -15.02
C ASP A 122 -6.40 7.55 -14.67
N PHE A 123 -6.19 7.28 -13.38
CA PHE A 123 -5.84 5.94 -12.90
C PHE A 123 -7.05 5.03 -12.70
N LEU A 124 -8.29 5.55 -12.61
CA LEU A 124 -9.48 4.73 -12.37
C LEU A 124 -9.67 3.60 -13.39
N LYS A 125 -9.35 3.86 -14.65
CA LYS A 125 -9.47 2.87 -15.74
C LYS A 125 -8.39 1.78 -15.68
N LYS A 126 -7.29 2.05 -14.97
CA LYS A 126 -6.16 1.12 -14.86
C LYS A 126 -6.34 0.09 -13.73
N PHE A 127 -7.24 0.34 -12.80
CA PHE A 127 -7.52 -0.57 -11.70
C PHE A 127 -8.71 -1.47 -12.02
N THR A 128 -8.61 -2.71 -11.59
CA THR A 128 -9.70 -3.67 -11.60
C THR A 128 -10.15 -3.89 -10.16
N TYR A 129 -11.45 -3.79 -9.90
CA TYR A 129 -11.99 -4.17 -8.61
C TYR A 129 -11.95 -5.69 -8.47
N GLY A 130 -11.23 -6.16 -7.47
CA GLY A 130 -11.06 -7.58 -7.17
C GLY A 130 -11.68 -7.93 -5.81
N LEU A 131 -12.37 -9.05 -5.79
CA LEU A 131 -12.77 -9.76 -4.59
C LEU A 131 -12.34 -11.21 -4.81
N SER A 132 -11.21 -11.58 -4.21
CA SER A 132 -10.51 -12.83 -4.51
C SER A 132 -11.32 -14.10 -4.30
N GLU A 133 -12.40 -14.03 -3.52
CA GLU A 133 -13.35 -15.11 -3.29
C GLU A 133 -14.35 -15.30 -4.45
N ILE A 134 -14.47 -14.33 -5.34
CA ILE A 134 -15.47 -14.31 -6.43
C ILE A 134 -14.80 -14.16 -7.80
N ASN A 135 -13.72 -13.36 -7.89
CA ASN A 135 -13.05 -12.99 -9.15
C ASN A 135 -11.60 -13.48 -9.14
#